data_a29fecddb354162a871fbb72ff157f52
#
_entry.id   a29fecddb354162a871fbb72ff157f52
#
_cell.length_a   1.000
_cell.length_b   1.000
_cell.length_c   1.000
_cell.angle_alpha   90.00
_cell.angle_beta   90.00
_cell.angle_gamma   90.00
#
_symmetry.space_group_name_H-M   'P 1'
#
loop_
_entity.id
_entity.type
_entity.pdbx_description
1 polymer ?
#
loop_
_entity_poly.entity_id
_entity_poly.type
_entity_poly.pdbx_seq_one_letter_code
_entity_poly.pdbx_strand_id
1 'polypeptide(L)'
;MRTETIATEATAYDSIIVGAGVAGVTCAVWLKRMGYSVLLLEATQQVGGMCARNPFMDEWNHTAPGLSGKEVAANLVRSLAAAEIEVQLQHQVQSVESTAEGFRLQVVASTQQQVYVRAKKLVVATGVDYKVPAECVGQSFDDVLIGAGARLNNYAFKAKRVAVLGGGDNALENAVFALNRGAASVHVYARTLRGQSHWLTRLKAEQISVGDYDFDPQQKKVAQQFYDVVLVFYGYEPQAQWLKGLPIDLDDKGYIEVDFRTAQTAVPSLYAIGEVTRRQHPCVVTAMADGVTAAKAIQRALDLGV
;
A
#
# COMPACT_ATOMS: atom_id res chain seq x y z
N MET A 1 -14.26 -39.83 10.66
CA MET A 1 -15.41 -38.99 10.31
C MET A 1 -14.87 -37.60 10.02
N ARG A 2 -14.82 -37.20 8.74
CA ARG A 2 -14.53 -35.81 8.36
C ARG A 2 -15.84 -35.05 8.49
N THR A 3 -15.95 -34.16 9.42
CA THR A 3 -17.04 -33.19 9.49
C THR A 3 -16.84 -32.22 8.32
N GLU A 4 -17.57 -32.43 7.24
CA GLU A 4 -17.77 -31.40 6.22
C GLU A 4 -18.52 -30.24 6.90
N THR A 5 -17.82 -29.16 7.17
CA THR A 5 -18.43 -27.91 7.54
C THR A 5 -19.21 -27.42 6.32
N ILE A 6 -20.54 -27.49 6.37
CA ILE A 6 -21.42 -26.94 5.35
C ILE A 6 -21.08 -25.44 5.25
N ALA A 7 -20.42 -25.05 4.17
CA ALA A 7 -20.17 -23.65 3.88
C ALA A 7 -21.54 -22.99 3.68
N THR A 8 -21.92 -22.10 4.57
CA THR A 8 -23.05 -21.19 4.39
C THR A 8 -22.93 -20.54 3.02
N GLU A 9 -23.98 -20.57 2.21
CA GLU A 9 -24.00 -19.93 0.89
C GLU A 9 -23.50 -18.50 1.02
N ALA A 10 -22.44 -18.20 0.28
CA ALA A 10 -21.75 -16.92 0.39
C ALA A 10 -22.65 -15.83 -0.20
N THR A 11 -22.91 -14.78 0.58
CA THR A 11 -23.59 -13.57 0.11
C THR A 11 -22.90 -13.07 -1.18
N ALA A 12 -23.67 -12.86 -2.23
CA ALA A 12 -23.15 -12.36 -3.50
C ALA A 12 -23.28 -10.84 -3.55
N TYR A 13 -22.16 -10.18 -3.83
CA TYR A 13 -22.09 -8.72 -4.00
C TYR A 13 -21.99 -8.35 -5.48
N ASP A 14 -22.45 -7.15 -5.85
CA ASP A 14 -22.17 -6.60 -7.18
C ASP A 14 -20.67 -6.35 -7.34
N SER A 15 -20.01 -5.85 -6.29
CA SER A 15 -18.55 -5.67 -6.30
C SER A 15 -17.93 -5.99 -4.93
N ILE A 16 -16.80 -6.69 -4.94
CA ILE A 16 -15.90 -6.80 -3.80
C ILE A 16 -14.64 -6.00 -4.10
N ILE A 17 -14.23 -5.17 -3.13
CA ILE A 17 -12.99 -4.39 -3.20
C ILE A 17 -12.04 -4.93 -2.14
N VAL A 18 -10.81 -5.25 -2.54
CA VAL A 18 -9.75 -5.76 -1.66
C VAL A 18 -8.72 -4.69 -1.40
N GLY A 19 -8.68 -4.20 -0.16
CA GLY A 19 -7.83 -3.10 0.30
C GLY A 19 -8.62 -1.83 0.60
N ALA A 20 -8.61 -1.40 1.87
CA ALA A 20 -9.29 -0.19 2.34
C ALA A 20 -8.34 1.03 2.40
N GLY A 21 -7.42 1.15 1.45
CA GLY A 21 -6.66 2.36 1.18
C GLY A 21 -7.51 3.42 0.47
N VAL A 22 -6.89 4.54 0.12
CA VAL A 22 -7.57 5.69 -0.52
C VAL A 22 -8.35 5.28 -1.77
N ALA A 23 -7.72 4.50 -2.66
CA ALA A 23 -8.33 4.06 -3.92
C ALA A 23 -9.56 3.16 -3.67
N GLY A 24 -9.41 2.15 -2.80
CA GLY A 24 -10.47 1.20 -2.50
C GLY A 24 -11.66 1.85 -1.81
N VAL A 25 -11.43 2.71 -0.82
CA VAL A 25 -12.49 3.47 -0.15
C VAL A 25 -13.24 4.36 -1.14
N THR A 26 -12.52 5.06 -2.02
CA THR A 26 -13.15 5.92 -3.03
C THR A 26 -14.03 5.09 -3.97
N CYS A 27 -13.52 3.97 -4.48
CA CYS A 27 -14.29 3.08 -5.35
C CYS A 27 -15.56 2.56 -4.65
N ALA A 28 -15.42 2.10 -3.40
CA ALA A 28 -16.53 1.59 -2.58
C ALA A 28 -17.62 2.65 -2.37
N VAL A 29 -17.24 3.88 -1.99
CA VAL A 29 -18.18 4.99 -1.76
C VAL A 29 -18.93 5.35 -3.04
N TRP A 30 -18.24 5.40 -4.18
CA TRP A 30 -18.88 5.70 -5.45
C TRP A 30 -19.87 4.62 -5.87
N LEU A 31 -19.48 3.34 -5.82
CA LEU A 31 -20.37 2.22 -6.17
C LEU A 31 -21.60 2.17 -5.25
N LYS A 32 -21.40 2.30 -3.94
CA LYS A 32 -22.49 2.30 -2.98
C LYS A 32 -23.50 3.42 -3.22
N ARG A 33 -23.02 4.63 -3.50
CA ARG A 33 -23.88 5.79 -3.80
C ARG A 33 -24.62 5.66 -5.14
N MET A 34 -24.12 4.83 -6.05
CA MET A 34 -24.80 4.47 -7.31
C MET A 34 -25.78 3.30 -7.14
N GLY A 35 -25.95 2.77 -5.91
CA GLY A 35 -26.97 1.77 -5.58
C GLY A 35 -26.51 0.32 -5.63
N TYR A 36 -25.20 0.06 -5.86
CA TYR A 36 -24.66 -1.30 -5.92
C TYR A 36 -24.34 -1.86 -4.52
N SER A 37 -24.47 -3.19 -4.39
CA SER A 37 -24.03 -3.91 -3.20
C SER A 37 -22.52 -4.08 -3.21
N VAL A 38 -21.85 -3.59 -2.14
CA VAL A 38 -20.39 -3.52 -2.05
C VAL A 38 -19.91 -4.11 -0.74
N LEU A 39 -18.88 -4.95 -0.81
CA LEU A 39 -18.09 -5.40 0.34
C LEU A 39 -16.67 -4.87 0.21
N LEU A 40 -16.14 -4.26 1.27
CA LEU A 40 -14.75 -3.82 1.36
C LEU A 40 -13.98 -4.69 2.34
N LEU A 41 -12.95 -5.40 1.85
CA LEU A 41 -12.08 -6.27 2.64
C LEU A 41 -10.74 -5.57 2.93
N GLU A 42 -10.31 -5.63 4.19
CA GLU A 42 -9.03 -5.07 4.63
C GLU A 42 -8.28 -6.07 5.51
N ALA A 43 -7.03 -6.37 5.17
CA ALA A 43 -6.23 -7.33 5.91
C ALA A 43 -5.77 -6.81 7.28
N THR A 44 -5.62 -5.50 7.43
CA THR A 44 -5.18 -4.86 8.66
C THR A 44 -6.36 -4.51 9.58
N GLN A 45 -6.06 -4.03 10.78
CA GLN A 45 -7.09 -3.61 11.75
C GLN A 45 -7.60 -2.18 11.55
N GLN A 46 -7.16 -1.48 10.49
CA GLN A 46 -7.55 -0.08 10.25
C GLN A 46 -7.68 0.25 8.77
N VAL A 47 -8.59 1.15 8.45
CA VAL A 47 -8.76 1.77 7.14
C VAL A 47 -7.67 2.81 6.89
N GLY A 48 -7.30 3.02 5.61
CA GLY A 48 -6.44 4.13 5.19
C GLY A 48 -5.14 3.71 4.51
N GLY A 49 -4.77 2.41 4.57
CA GLY A 49 -3.57 1.90 3.90
C GLY A 49 -2.30 2.67 4.29
N MET A 50 -1.53 3.14 3.31
CA MET A 50 -0.29 3.90 3.55
C MET A 50 -0.55 5.24 4.26
N CYS A 51 -1.70 5.89 4.04
CA CYS A 51 -2.05 7.13 4.75
C CYS A 51 -2.16 6.90 6.25
N ALA A 52 -2.77 5.81 6.70
CA ALA A 52 -2.90 5.50 8.13
C ALA A 52 -1.53 5.31 8.82
N ARG A 53 -0.49 4.95 8.07
CA ARG A 53 0.89 4.80 8.56
C ARG A 53 1.69 6.10 8.50
N ASN A 54 1.24 7.10 7.72
CA ASN A 54 1.96 8.34 7.48
C ASN A 54 1.57 9.44 8.49
N PRO A 55 2.46 9.81 9.42
CA PRO A 55 2.22 10.88 10.38
C PRO A 55 2.55 12.28 9.84
N PHE A 56 3.14 12.37 8.64
CA PHE A 56 3.56 13.63 8.05
C PHE A 56 2.39 14.35 7.38
N MET A 57 2.52 15.67 7.24
CA MET A 57 1.57 16.50 6.50
C MET A 57 1.52 16.07 5.03
N ASP A 58 0.31 15.94 4.48
CA ASP A 58 0.10 15.70 3.06
C ASP A 58 -0.07 17.04 2.33
N GLU A 59 1.04 17.66 1.98
CA GLU A 59 1.06 18.96 1.29
C GLU A 59 0.60 18.88 -0.18
N TRP A 60 0.48 17.66 -0.72
CA TRP A 60 0.09 17.40 -2.12
C TRP A 60 -1.43 17.24 -2.31
N ASN A 61 -2.18 17.16 -1.22
CA ASN A 61 -3.65 17.06 -1.25
C ASN A 61 -4.28 18.43 -1.01
N HIS A 62 -4.45 19.20 -2.06
CA HIS A 62 -4.96 20.58 -1.98
C HIS A 62 -6.40 20.70 -1.44
N THR A 63 -7.18 19.61 -1.39
CA THR A 63 -8.53 19.59 -0.79
C THR A 63 -8.52 19.30 0.70
N ALA A 64 -7.36 18.98 1.27
CA ALA A 64 -7.17 18.67 2.68
C ALA A 64 -5.92 19.38 3.24
N PRO A 65 -5.82 20.73 3.12
CA PRO A 65 -4.65 21.48 3.53
C PRO A 65 -4.42 21.32 5.03
N GLY A 66 -3.16 21.11 5.41
CA GLY A 66 -2.77 20.98 6.81
C GLY A 66 -3.16 19.67 7.49
N LEU A 67 -3.63 18.66 6.74
CA LEU A 67 -3.89 17.34 7.29
C LEU A 67 -2.69 16.41 7.10
N SER A 68 -2.39 15.64 8.13
CA SER A 68 -1.47 14.51 8.03
C SER A 68 -2.12 13.33 7.30
N GLY A 69 -1.30 12.38 6.83
CA GLY A 69 -1.83 11.14 6.25
C GLY A 69 -2.81 10.42 7.17
N LYS A 70 -2.55 10.39 8.49
CA LYS A 70 -3.46 9.82 9.50
C LYS A 70 -4.82 10.51 9.55
N GLU A 71 -4.85 11.83 9.42
CA GLU A 71 -6.11 12.59 9.41
C GLU A 71 -6.87 12.39 8.10
N VAL A 72 -6.16 12.24 6.98
CA VAL A 72 -6.75 11.80 5.70
C VAL A 72 -7.39 10.42 5.86
N ALA A 73 -6.70 9.46 6.49
CA ALA A 73 -7.27 8.14 6.77
C ALA A 73 -8.51 8.21 7.68
N ALA A 74 -8.54 9.09 8.69
CA ALA A 74 -9.72 9.32 9.52
C ALA A 74 -10.89 9.88 8.71
N ASN A 75 -10.64 10.72 7.69
CA ASN A 75 -11.67 11.19 6.76
C ASN A 75 -12.25 10.05 5.92
N LEU A 76 -11.42 9.08 5.50
CA LEU A 76 -11.89 7.90 4.78
C LEU A 76 -12.86 7.08 5.63
N VAL A 77 -12.56 6.86 6.91
CA VAL A 77 -13.46 6.17 7.86
C VAL A 77 -14.80 6.89 7.96
N ARG A 78 -14.79 8.22 8.09
CA ARG A 78 -16.03 9.03 8.12
C ARG A 78 -16.83 8.89 6.82
N SER A 79 -16.17 8.84 5.67
CA SER A 79 -16.83 8.68 4.37
C SER A 79 -17.46 7.31 4.21
N LEU A 80 -16.83 6.24 4.69
CA LEU A 80 -17.39 4.89 4.71
C LEU A 80 -18.65 4.83 5.61
N ALA A 81 -18.57 5.38 6.81
CA ALA A 81 -19.70 5.42 7.73
C ALA A 81 -20.88 6.20 7.14
N ALA A 82 -20.63 7.38 6.52
CA ALA A 82 -21.66 8.20 5.89
C ALA A 82 -22.28 7.55 4.63
N ALA A 83 -21.63 6.57 4.04
CA ALA A 83 -22.13 5.81 2.90
C ALA A 83 -22.68 4.43 3.30
N GLU A 84 -22.69 4.11 4.58
CA GLU A 84 -23.15 2.81 5.12
C GLU A 84 -22.53 1.60 4.41
N ILE A 85 -21.19 1.62 4.27
CA ILE A 85 -20.45 0.56 3.58
C ILE A 85 -20.03 -0.51 4.57
N GLU A 86 -20.30 -1.75 4.24
CA GLU A 86 -19.80 -2.91 4.96
C GLU A 86 -18.29 -3.04 4.75
N VAL A 87 -17.51 -2.94 5.84
CA VAL A 87 -16.06 -3.09 5.87
C VAL A 87 -15.69 -4.23 6.80
N GLN A 88 -14.99 -5.24 6.27
CA GLN A 88 -14.45 -6.32 7.07
C GLN A 88 -12.94 -6.11 7.28
N LEU A 89 -12.59 -5.60 8.46
CA LEU A 89 -11.21 -5.44 8.90
C LEU A 89 -10.62 -6.77 9.37
N GLN A 90 -9.30 -6.93 9.29
CA GLN A 90 -8.60 -8.16 9.66
C GLN A 90 -9.10 -9.38 8.87
N HIS A 91 -9.49 -9.15 7.62
CA HIS A 91 -9.93 -10.16 6.67
C HIS A 91 -8.97 -10.19 5.48
N GLN A 92 -8.10 -11.19 5.47
CA GLN A 92 -7.08 -11.35 4.44
C GLN A 92 -7.57 -12.27 3.33
N VAL A 93 -7.57 -11.78 2.11
CA VAL A 93 -7.82 -12.63 0.93
C VAL A 93 -6.60 -13.50 0.67
N GLN A 94 -6.81 -14.82 0.60
CA GLN A 94 -5.75 -15.80 0.37
C GLN A 94 -5.67 -16.23 -1.10
N SER A 95 -6.83 -16.36 -1.74
CA SER A 95 -6.93 -16.75 -3.14
C SER A 95 -8.23 -16.28 -3.76
N VAL A 96 -8.26 -16.28 -5.08
CA VAL A 96 -9.43 -15.96 -5.89
C VAL A 96 -9.55 -16.95 -7.05
N GLU A 97 -10.78 -17.29 -7.37
CA GLU A 97 -11.15 -18.13 -8.51
C GLU A 97 -12.12 -17.36 -9.41
N SER A 98 -11.91 -17.42 -10.72
CA SER A 98 -12.90 -16.95 -11.69
C SER A 98 -13.98 -18.01 -11.86
N THR A 99 -15.24 -17.60 -11.87
CA THR A 99 -16.42 -18.46 -12.06
C THR A 99 -17.27 -17.93 -13.22
N ALA A 100 -18.27 -18.68 -13.64
CA ALA A 100 -19.20 -18.23 -14.67
C ALA A 100 -19.99 -16.97 -14.26
N GLU A 101 -20.16 -16.72 -12.95
CA GLU A 101 -20.94 -15.63 -12.40
C GLU A 101 -20.07 -14.48 -11.86
N GLY A 102 -18.75 -14.53 -12.03
CA GLY A 102 -17.79 -13.54 -11.55
C GLY A 102 -16.64 -14.18 -10.77
N PHE A 103 -16.47 -13.83 -9.49
CA PHE A 103 -15.33 -14.25 -8.67
C PHE A 103 -15.78 -14.86 -7.35
N ARG A 104 -15.04 -15.88 -6.91
CA ARG A 104 -15.12 -16.45 -5.57
C ARG A 104 -13.79 -16.23 -4.85
N LEU A 105 -13.83 -15.58 -3.69
CA LEU A 105 -12.66 -15.29 -2.88
C LEU A 105 -12.65 -16.16 -1.63
N GLN A 106 -11.49 -16.71 -1.31
CA GLN A 106 -11.20 -17.32 -0.02
C GLN A 106 -10.60 -16.27 0.90
N VAL A 107 -11.25 -16.03 2.02
CA VAL A 107 -10.88 -15.00 2.99
C VAL A 107 -10.63 -15.64 4.34
N VAL A 108 -9.57 -15.23 5.02
CA VAL A 108 -9.24 -15.66 6.38
C VAL A 108 -9.38 -14.48 7.33
N ALA A 109 -10.25 -14.62 8.31
CA ALA A 109 -10.43 -13.66 9.38
C ALA A 109 -9.31 -13.79 10.44
N SER A 110 -9.15 -12.79 11.29
CA SER A 110 -8.19 -12.82 12.42
C SER A 110 -8.42 -14.00 13.38
N THR A 111 -9.64 -14.51 13.46
CA THR A 111 -10.01 -15.72 14.21
C THR A 111 -9.52 -17.02 13.58
N GLN A 112 -8.78 -16.94 12.46
CA GLN A 112 -8.39 -18.08 11.61
C GLN A 112 -9.57 -18.80 10.94
N GLN A 113 -10.77 -18.25 11.01
CA GLN A 113 -11.92 -18.77 10.30
C GLN A 113 -11.79 -18.47 8.82
N GLN A 114 -11.95 -19.50 7.99
CA GLN A 114 -12.04 -19.37 6.54
C GLN A 114 -13.48 -19.15 6.13
N VAL A 115 -13.70 -18.14 5.29
CA VAL A 115 -14.99 -17.84 4.69
C VAL A 115 -14.84 -17.66 3.18
N TYR A 116 -15.93 -17.87 2.45
CA TYR A 116 -15.96 -17.64 1.02
C TYR A 116 -16.97 -16.51 0.74
N VAL A 117 -16.58 -15.58 -0.11
CA VAL A 117 -17.44 -14.48 -0.58
C VAL A 117 -17.45 -14.46 -2.12
N ARG A 118 -18.52 -13.96 -2.72
CA ARG A 118 -18.69 -13.93 -4.18
C ARG A 118 -19.04 -12.52 -4.64
N ALA A 119 -18.57 -12.17 -5.83
CA ALA A 119 -18.92 -10.90 -6.49
C ALA A 119 -18.95 -11.03 -8.00
N LYS A 120 -19.79 -10.24 -8.66
CA LYS A 120 -19.80 -10.11 -10.12
C LYS A 120 -18.55 -9.40 -10.62
N LYS A 121 -18.08 -8.39 -9.89
CA LYS A 121 -16.91 -7.57 -10.21
C LYS A 121 -15.93 -7.57 -9.03
N LEU A 122 -14.65 -7.67 -9.34
CA LEU A 122 -13.59 -7.65 -8.32
C LEU A 122 -12.65 -6.46 -8.56
N VAL A 123 -12.32 -5.76 -7.47
CA VAL A 123 -11.38 -4.62 -7.49
C VAL A 123 -10.20 -4.92 -6.59
N VAL A 124 -9.00 -4.90 -7.16
CA VAL A 124 -7.73 -5.00 -6.45
C VAL A 124 -7.26 -3.60 -6.09
N ALA A 125 -7.27 -3.27 -4.81
CA ALA A 125 -6.85 -1.98 -4.26
C ALA A 125 -5.82 -2.17 -3.13
N THR A 126 -5.06 -3.26 -3.17
CA THR A 126 -4.15 -3.72 -2.12
C THR A 126 -2.89 -2.86 -1.98
N GLY A 127 -2.64 -1.98 -2.96
CA GLY A 127 -1.53 -1.05 -2.93
C GLY A 127 -0.16 -1.74 -2.93
N VAL A 128 0.77 -1.13 -2.19
CA VAL A 128 2.18 -1.57 -2.09
C VAL A 128 2.59 -1.72 -0.64
N ASP A 129 3.67 -2.47 -0.40
CA ASP A 129 4.40 -2.43 0.87
C ASP A 129 5.89 -2.13 0.62
N TYR A 130 6.64 -1.84 1.68
CA TYR A 130 8.05 -1.54 1.56
C TYR A 130 8.85 -2.78 1.16
N LYS A 131 9.81 -2.58 0.24
CA LYS A 131 10.79 -3.64 -0.07
C LYS A 131 11.67 -3.91 1.14
N VAL A 132 11.61 -5.15 1.60
CA VAL A 132 12.45 -5.65 2.68
C VAL A 132 13.80 -6.09 2.09
N PRO A 133 14.97 -5.63 2.63
CA PRO A 133 16.26 -6.17 2.24
C PRO A 133 16.31 -7.68 2.43
N ALA A 134 17.05 -8.38 1.55
CA ALA A 134 17.17 -9.84 1.64
C ALA A 134 17.70 -10.29 3.01
N GLU A 135 18.60 -9.51 3.59
CA GLU A 135 19.22 -9.71 4.89
C GLU A 135 18.25 -9.54 6.08
N CYS A 136 17.08 -8.93 5.82
CA CYS A 136 16.05 -8.68 6.83
C CYS A 136 14.80 -9.56 6.67
N VAL A 137 14.74 -10.41 5.63
CA VAL A 137 13.57 -11.26 5.39
C VAL A 137 13.38 -12.26 6.53
N GLY A 138 12.18 -12.25 7.13
CA GLY A 138 11.84 -13.14 8.25
C GLY A 138 12.49 -12.78 9.59
N GLN A 139 13.22 -11.67 9.66
CA GLN A 139 13.90 -11.20 10.87
C GLN A 139 13.50 -9.76 11.19
N SER A 140 13.57 -9.41 12.47
CA SER A 140 13.33 -8.04 12.96
C SER A 140 14.52 -7.59 13.79
N PHE A 141 14.97 -6.37 13.53
CA PHE A 141 16.08 -5.74 14.24
C PHE A 141 15.59 -4.44 14.88
N ASP A 142 15.95 -4.19 16.15
CA ASP A 142 15.38 -3.06 16.90
C ASP A 142 15.70 -1.70 16.29
N ASP A 143 16.90 -1.50 15.82
CA ASP A 143 17.40 -0.25 15.25
C ASP A 143 17.56 -0.31 13.73
N VAL A 144 16.86 -1.21 13.05
CA VAL A 144 16.71 -1.23 11.59
C VAL A 144 15.26 -0.92 11.27
N LEU A 145 15.02 0.25 10.68
CA LEU A 145 13.68 0.75 10.38
C LEU A 145 13.44 0.71 8.88
N ILE A 146 12.51 -0.15 8.44
CA ILE A 146 12.19 -0.33 7.02
C ILE A 146 10.97 0.54 6.68
N GLY A 147 11.16 1.45 5.73
CA GLY A 147 10.15 2.38 5.26
C GLY A 147 9.80 3.50 6.25
N ALA A 148 8.98 4.43 5.79
CA ALA A 148 8.43 5.51 6.61
C ALA A 148 7.24 4.99 7.45
N GLY A 149 7.02 5.56 8.62
CA GLY A 149 5.87 5.20 9.44
C GLY A 149 6.03 5.52 10.92
N ALA A 150 5.12 4.99 11.74
CA ALA A 150 5.05 5.33 13.16
C ALA A 150 6.32 4.97 13.94
N ARG A 151 6.99 3.84 13.64
CA ARG A 151 8.26 3.47 14.29
C ARG A 151 9.32 4.52 14.06
N LEU A 152 9.49 4.96 12.81
CA LEU A 152 10.47 5.98 12.44
C LEU A 152 10.12 7.33 13.06
N ASN A 153 8.86 7.75 13.00
CA ASN A 153 8.43 9.03 13.56
C ASN A 153 8.62 9.13 15.08
N ASN A 154 8.45 8.04 15.79
CA ASN A 154 8.59 7.96 17.24
C ASN A 154 10.00 7.58 17.70
N TYR A 155 10.92 7.35 16.77
CA TYR A 155 12.29 6.96 17.09
C TYR A 155 13.09 8.11 17.71
N ALA A 156 13.88 7.82 18.73
CA ALA A 156 14.74 8.80 19.42
C ALA A 156 16.09 8.93 18.69
N PHE A 157 16.16 9.86 17.73
CA PHE A 157 17.36 10.10 16.93
C PHE A 157 18.47 10.87 17.63
N LYS A 158 18.15 11.56 18.74
CA LYS A 158 19.10 12.43 19.44
C LYS A 158 20.43 11.71 19.75
N ALA A 159 21.53 12.34 19.33
CA ALA A 159 22.91 11.87 19.49
C ALA A 159 23.21 10.52 18.79
N LYS A 160 22.36 10.02 17.88
CA LYS A 160 22.57 8.77 17.14
C LYS A 160 23.32 9.03 15.82
N ARG A 161 24.17 8.08 15.42
CA ARG A 161 24.74 7.98 14.07
C ARG A 161 23.76 7.18 13.21
N VAL A 162 23.27 7.79 12.16
CA VAL A 162 22.20 7.24 11.32
C VAL A 162 22.73 6.90 9.94
N ALA A 163 22.56 5.67 9.49
CA ALA A 163 22.69 5.32 8.08
C ALA A 163 21.29 5.36 7.42
N VAL A 164 21.22 5.86 6.20
CA VAL A 164 20.00 5.86 5.38
C VAL A 164 20.29 5.15 4.08
N LEU A 165 19.59 4.04 3.82
CA LEU A 165 19.78 3.20 2.64
C LEU A 165 18.69 3.50 1.62
N GLY A 166 19.07 4.08 0.47
CA GLY A 166 18.17 4.45 -0.61
C GLY A 166 18.50 5.81 -1.20
N GLY A 167 18.10 6.07 -2.44
CA GLY A 167 18.43 7.30 -3.17
C GLY A 167 17.23 8.05 -3.74
N GLY A 168 16.02 7.74 -3.31
CA GLY A 168 14.79 8.44 -3.67
C GLY A 168 14.37 9.48 -2.63
N ASP A 169 13.28 10.18 -2.89
CA ASP A 169 12.76 11.25 -2.02
C ASP A 169 12.54 10.79 -0.58
N ASN A 170 11.90 9.64 -0.36
CA ASN A 170 11.69 9.11 0.98
C ASN A 170 12.99 8.93 1.78
N ALA A 171 14.08 8.48 1.14
CA ALA A 171 15.37 8.32 1.79
C ALA A 171 15.96 9.69 2.19
N LEU A 172 15.97 10.63 1.25
CA LEU A 172 16.54 11.96 1.47
C LEU A 172 15.74 12.78 2.48
N GLU A 173 14.41 12.76 2.38
CA GLU A 173 13.51 13.40 3.34
C GLU A 173 13.73 12.87 4.76
N ASN A 174 13.82 11.56 4.92
CA ASN A 174 14.02 10.95 6.23
C ASN A 174 15.46 11.10 6.75
N ALA A 175 16.44 11.31 5.88
CA ALA A 175 17.77 11.74 6.29
C ALA A 175 17.74 13.14 6.92
N VAL A 176 17.07 14.08 6.26
CA VAL A 176 16.86 15.43 6.79
C VAL A 176 16.00 15.41 8.06
N PHE A 177 14.97 14.58 8.11
CA PHE A 177 14.14 14.40 9.29
C PHE A 177 14.96 13.92 10.51
N ALA A 178 15.85 12.94 10.33
CA ALA A 178 16.71 12.44 11.40
C ALA A 178 17.66 13.55 11.92
N LEU A 179 18.25 14.35 11.02
CA LEU A 179 19.06 15.52 11.39
C LEU A 179 18.26 16.52 12.24
N ASN A 180 17.05 16.86 11.80
CA ASN A 180 16.16 17.81 12.49
C ASN A 180 15.71 17.27 13.87
N ARG A 181 15.75 15.95 14.08
CA ARG A 181 15.48 15.27 15.36
C ARG A 181 16.74 15.10 16.23
N GLY A 182 17.86 15.74 15.84
CA GLY A 182 19.09 15.83 16.64
C GLY A 182 20.01 14.61 16.50
N ALA A 183 19.97 13.90 15.37
CA ALA A 183 20.98 12.88 15.06
C ALA A 183 22.39 13.51 15.09
N ALA A 184 23.36 12.81 15.67
CA ALA A 184 24.75 13.25 15.72
C ALA A 184 25.37 13.30 14.33
N SER A 185 25.01 12.35 13.48
CA SER A 185 25.38 12.34 12.06
C SER A 185 24.36 11.53 11.26
N VAL A 186 24.23 11.87 9.98
CA VAL A 186 23.47 11.10 9.01
C VAL A 186 24.34 10.84 7.79
N HIS A 187 24.32 9.61 7.28
CA HIS A 187 24.98 9.25 6.03
C HIS A 187 24.03 8.48 5.14
N VAL A 188 23.85 8.94 3.91
CA VAL A 188 22.98 8.32 2.89
C VAL A 188 23.83 7.43 1.98
N TYR A 189 23.41 6.18 1.82
CA TYR A 189 23.99 5.21 0.89
C TYR A 189 22.99 4.91 -0.22
N ALA A 190 23.37 5.16 -1.46
CA ALA A 190 22.48 4.99 -2.60
C ALA A 190 23.24 4.39 -3.80
N ARG A 191 22.72 3.33 -4.42
CA ARG A 191 23.27 2.85 -5.70
C ARG A 191 23.12 3.89 -6.82
N THR A 192 22.00 4.61 -6.79
CA THR A 192 21.70 5.75 -7.68
C THR A 192 20.89 6.79 -6.93
N LEU A 193 21.21 8.07 -7.12
CA LEU A 193 20.42 9.19 -6.62
C LEU A 193 19.31 9.52 -7.63
N ARG A 194 18.06 9.55 -7.15
CA ARG A 194 16.86 9.86 -7.95
C ARG A 194 15.93 10.84 -7.25
N GLY A 195 16.29 11.22 -6.03
CA GLY A 195 15.51 12.17 -5.25
C GLY A 195 15.64 13.60 -5.78
N GLN A 196 14.65 14.42 -5.45
CA GLN A 196 14.56 15.81 -5.88
C GLN A 196 15.72 16.64 -5.35
N SER A 197 16.17 17.62 -6.14
CA SER A 197 17.25 18.54 -5.76
C SER A 197 16.95 19.31 -4.47
N HIS A 198 15.68 19.59 -4.19
CA HIS A 198 15.22 20.21 -2.96
C HIS A 198 15.69 19.49 -1.68
N TRP A 199 15.70 18.17 -1.68
CA TRP A 199 16.21 17.38 -0.56
C TRP A 199 17.74 17.34 -0.53
N LEU A 200 18.37 17.20 -1.71
CA LEU A 200 19.82 17.14 -1.84
C LEU A 200 20.50 18.41 -1.33
N THR A 201 19.93 19.59 -1.54
CA THR A 201 20.49 20.86 -1.05
C THR A 201 20.48 21.00 0.47
N ARG A 202 19.75 20.12 1.18
CA ARG A 202 19.69 20.10 2.66
C ARG A 202 20.72 19.15 3.29
N LEU A 203 21.43 18.40 2.47
CA LEU A 203 22.48 17.47 2.89
C LEU A 203 23.82 17.95 2.33
N LYS A 204 24.90 17.70 3.06
CA LYS A 204 26.24 17.99 2.58
C LYS A 204 26.73 16.86 1.68
N ALA A 205 27.59 17.17 0.73
CA ALA A 205 28.14 16.17 -0.20
C ALA A 205 28.82 14.98 0.50
N GLU A 206 29.54 15.25 1.59
CA GLU A 206 30.20 14.23 2.39
C GLU A 206 29.25 13.30 3.16
N GLN A 207 27.97 13.63 3.22
CA GLN A 207 26.91 12.79 3.83
C GLN A 207 26.29 11.83 2.85
N ILE A 208 26.73 11.79 1.60
CA ILE A 208 26.13 10.98 0.54
C ILE A 208 27.20 10.15 -0.15
N SER A 209 27.02 8.84 -0.15
CA SER A 209 27.82 7.89 -0.93
C SER A 209 26.97 7.27 -2.02
N VAL A 210 27.45 7.35 -3.27
CA VAL A 210 26.78 6.75 -4.43
C VAL A 210 27.62 5.59 -4.95
N GLY A 211 27.00 4.45 -5.14
CA GLY A 211 27.64 3.20 -5.56
C GLY A 211 27.13 2.00 -4.78
N ASP A 212 27.73 0.84 -5.01
CA ASP A 212 27.41 -0.37 -4.28
C ASP A 212 27.95 -0.32 -2.85
N TYR A 213 27.25 -0.94 -1.93
CA TYR A 213 27.62 -1.04 -0.53
C TYR A 213 27.09 -2.33 0.09
N ASP A 214 27.83 -2.86 1.06
CA ASP A 214 27.39 -3.99 1.89
C ASP A 214 26.57 -3.49 3.07
N PHE A 215 25.59 -4.29 3.48
CA PHE A 215 24.75 -4.03 4.64
C PHE A 215 24.62 -5.27 5.54
N ASP A 216 25.04 -5.13 6.80
CA ASP A 216 24.82 -6.12 7.85
C ASP A 216 23.83 -5.55 8.88
N PRO A 217 22.57 -6.01 8.90
CA PRO A 217 21.55 -5.48 9.80
C PRO A 217 21.80 -5.84 11.28
N GLN A 218 22.46 -6.97 11.55
CA GLN A 218 22.73 -7.42 12.92
C GLN A 218 23.77 -6.54 13.59
N GLN A 219 24.81 -6.15 12.85
CA GLN A 219 25.84 -5.24 13.34
C GLN A 219 25.52 -3.78 13.10
N LYS A 220 24.45 -3.47 12.35
CA LYS A 220 24.14 -2.13 11.84
C LYS A 220 25.33 -1.53 11.09
N LYS A 221 25.99 -2.33 10.28
CA LYS A 221 27.19 -1.98 9.54
C LYS A 221 26.84 -1.74 8.06
N VAL A 222 27.25 -0.60 7.54
CA VAL A 222 27.07 -0.23 6.14
C VAL A 222 28.41 0.24 5.58
N ALA A 223 28.88 -0.33 4.46
CA ALA A 223 30.14 0.06 3.80
C ALA A 223 31.31 0.23 4.79
N GLN A 224 31.54 -0.73 5.67
CA GLN A 224 32.59 -0.74 6.72
C GLN A 224 32.41 0.25 7.88
N GLN A 225 31.31 1.01 7.93
CA GLN A 225 30.98 1.93 9.02
C GLN A 225 29.89 1.34 9.93
N PHE A 226 29.97 1.60 11.23
CA PHE A 226 28.98 1.18 12.22
C PHE A 226 28.06 2.35 12.57
N TYR A 227 26.77 2.06 12.70
CA TYR A 227 25.72 3.03 13.00
C TYR A 227 24.92 2.62 14.23
N ASP A 228 24.24 3.57 14.84
CA ASP A 228 23.35 3.31 15.96
C ASP A 228 21.94 2.92 15.47
N VAL A 229 21.57 3.40 14.28
CA VAL A 229 20.31 3.07 13.60
C VAL A 229 20.48 3.09 12.08
N VAL A 230 19.79 2.19 11.41
CA VAL A 230 19.75 2.11 9.93
C VAL A 230 18.31 2.29 9.46
N LEU A 231 18.09 3.25 8.56
CA LEU A 231 16.82 3.50 7.90
C LEU A 231 16.88 2.94 6.48
N VAL A 232 15.90 2.13 6.08
CA VAL A 232 15.91 1.44 4.79
C VAL A 232 14.75 1.92 3.91
N PHE A 233 15.08 2.46 2.72
CA PHE A 233 14.13 2.97 1.73
C PHE A 233 14.43 2.41 0.34
N TYR A 234 14.28 1.10 0.16
CA TYR A 234 14.53 0.41 -1.12
C TYR A 234 13.36 0.48 -2.11
N GLY A 235 12.36 1.30 -1.79
CA GLY A 235 11.14 1.45 -2.58
C GLY A 235 10.05 0.49 -2.14
N TYR A 236 9.17 0.18 -3.07
CA TYR A 236 7.92 -0.54 -2.80
C TYR A 236 7.79 -1.76 -3.70
N GLU A 237 6.96 -2.70 -3.26
CA GLU A 237 6.51 -3.85 -4.04
C GLU A 237 4.97 -3.96 -4.00
N PRO A 238 4.33 -4.27 -5.14
CA PRO A 238 2.88 -4.39 -5.21
C PRO A 238 2.38 -5.63 -4.47
N GLN A 239 1.23 -5.50 -3.80
CA GLN A 239 0.61 -6.57 -3.03
C GLN A 239 -0.43 -7.33 -3.89
N ALA A 240 0.06 -8.16 -4.83
CA ALA A 240 -0.75 -8.88 -5.81
C ALA A 240 -0.60 -10.41 -5.74
N GLN A 241 0.15 -10.95 -4.77
CA GLN A 241 0.52 -12.37 -4.71
C GLN A 241 -0.68 -13.32 -4.57
N TRP A 242 -1.78 -12.86 -3.99
CA TRP A 242 -3.02 -13.64 -3.81
C TRP A 242 -3.81 -13.85 -5.11
N LEU A 243 -3.44 -13.14 -6.18
CA LEU A 243 -4.02 -13.30 -7.53
C LEU A 243 -3.38 -14.44 -8.33
N LYS A 244 -2.46 -15.20 -7.74
CA LYS A 244 -1.85 -16.37 -8.39
C LYS A 244 -2.92 -17.32 -8.90
N GLY A 245 -2.84 -17.66 -10.19
CA GLY A 245 -3.83 -18.53 -10.85
C GLY A 245 -4.78 -17.78 -11.80
N LEU A 246 -4.86 -16.45 -11.70
CA LEU A 246 -5.52 -15.63 -12.72
C LEU A 246 -4.50 -15.17 -13.78
N PRO A 247 -4.88 -15.15 -15.07
CA PRO A 247 -4.01 -14.70 -16.15
C PRO A 247 -3.96 -13.17 -16.23
N ILE A 248 -3.39 -12.54 -15.18
CA ILE A 248 -3.17 -11.09 -15.13
C ILE A 248 -1.82 -10.73 -15.72
N ASP A 249 -1.76 -9.60 -16.42
CA ASP A 249 -0.51 -9.05 -16.93
C ASP A 249 0.16 -8.21 -15.83
N LEU A 250 1.48 -8.40 -15.68
CA LEU A 250 2.31 -7.66 -14.75
C LEU A 250 3.46 -6.98 -15.50
N ASP A 251 3.82 -5.77 -15.08
CA ASP A 251 5.02 -5.10 -15.58
C ASP A 251 6.32 -5.75 -15.06
N ASP A 252 7.46 -5.24 -15.52
CA ASP A 252 8.82 -5.69 -15.13
C ASP A 252 9.11 -5.60 -13.61
N LYS A 253 8.28 -4.91 -12.86
CA LYS A 253 8.40 -4.72 -11.41
C LYS A 253 7.27 -5.38 -10.60
N GLY A 254 6.40 -6.12 -11.29
CA GLY A 254 5.31 -6.87 -10.68
C GLY A 254 4.04 -6.07 -10.41
N TYR A 255 3.91 -4.84 -10.94
CA TYR A 255 2.68 -4.06 -10.86
C TYR A 255 1.67 -4.57 -11.88
N ILE A 256 0.38 -4.53 -11.52
CA ILE A 256 -0.71 -5.01 -12.38
C ILE A 256 -0.90 -4.04 -13.54
N GLU A 257 -0.86 -4.56 -14.76
CA GLU A 257 -1.20 -3.79 -15.96
C GLU A 257 -2.72 -3.69 -16.14
N VAL A 258 -3.20 -2.52 -16.50
CA VAL A 258 -4.62 -2.22 -16.66
C VAL A 258 -4.87 -1.28 -17.84
N ASP A 259 -6.06 -1.36 -18.39
CA ASP A 259 -6.54 -0.36 -19.35
C ASP A 259 -6.60 1.02 -18.67
N PHE A 260 -6.02 2.01 -19.34
CA PHE A 260 -5.87 3.35 -18.77
C PHE A 260 -7.21 4.05 -18.53
N ARG A 261 -8.26 3.76 -19.31
CA ARG A 261 -9.56 4.44 -19.23
C ARG A 261 -10.53 3.81 -18.25
N THR A 262 -10.38 2.51 -18.01
CA THR A 262 -11.32 1.71 -17.21
C THR A 262 -10.73 1.15 -15.94
N ALA A 263 -9.41 1.11 -15.82
CA ALA A 263 -8.67 0.39 -14.78
C ALA A 263 -8.95 -1.13 -14.78
N GLN A 264 -9.48 -1.70 -15.87
CA GLN A 264 -9.72 -3.13 -16.01
C GLN A 264 -8.44 -3.84 -16.42
N THR A 265 -8.20 -5.02 -15.85
CA THR A 265 -7.09 -5.90 -16.22
C THR A 265 -7.40 -6.67 -17.51
N ALA A 266 -6.47 -7.51 -17.98
CA ALA A 266 -6.74 -8.45 -19.07
C ALA A 266 -7.85 -9.47 -18.71
N VAL A 267 -8.10 -9.72 -17.42
CA VAL A 267 -9.19 -10.59 -16.95
C VAL A 267 -10.50 -9.79 -16.93
N PRO A 268 -11.54 -10.23 -17.66
CA PRO A 268 -12.84 -9.54 -17.66
C PRO A 268 -13.41 -9.42 -16.24
N SER A 269 -14.01 -8.28 -15.94
CA SER A 269 -14.63 -7.97 -14.63
C SER A 269 -13.67 -7.87 -13.45
N LEU A 270 -12.35 -7.95 -13.69
CA LEU A 270 -11.30 -7.70 -12.71
C LEU A 270 -10.66 -6.34 -12.96
N TYR A 271 -10.65 -5.49 -11.94
CA TYR A 271 -10.10 -4.14 -11.97
C TYR A 271 -8.95 -4.03 -10.98
N ALA A 272 -7.96 -3.17 -11.26
CA ALA A 272 -6.92 -2.84 -10.29
C ALA A 272 -6.69 -1.33 -10.24
N ILE A 273 -6.56 -0.77 -9.03
CA ILE A 273 -6.53 0.67 -8.77
C ILE A 273 -5.52 1.05 -7.69
N GLY A 274 -5.06 2.30 -7.77
CA GLY A 274 -4.07 2.82 -6.84
C GLY A 274 -2.68 2.24 -7.08
N GLU A 275 -1.86 2.22 -6.04
CA GLU A 275 -0.43 1.92 -6.15
C GLU A 275 -0.09 0.45 -6.46
N VAL A 276 -1.05 -0.46 -6.48
CA VAL A 276 -0.85 -1.82 -6.99
C VAL A 276 -0.65 -1.83 -8.52
N THR A 277 -0.98 -0.72 -9.17
CA THR A 277 -0.73 -0.42 -10.57
C THR A 277 0.28 0.72 -10.71
N ARG A 278 0.78 0.96 -11.91
CA ARG A 278 1.59 2.14 -12.25
C ARG A 278 0.87 3.07 -13.23
N ARG A 279 -0.44 2.99 -13.21
CA ARG A 279 -1.29 3.76 -14.10
C ARG A 279 -1.12 5.27 -13.92
N GLN A 280 -0.94 5.72 -12.69
CA GLN A 280 -0.80 7.13 -12.32
C GLN A 280 0.44 7.36 -11.43
N HIS A 281 0.82 8.62 -11.27
CA HIS A 281 1.81 8.99 -10.26
C HIS A 281 1.26 8.67 -8.86
N PRO A 282 2.02 7.97 -7.99
CA PRO A 282 1.52 7.53 -6.69
C PRO A 282 1.32 8.71 -5.72
N CYS A 283 0.06 9.03 -5.43
CA CYS A 283 -0.33 10.00 -4.39
C CYS A 283 -1.82 9.82 -4.04
N VAL A 284 -2.27 10.49 -2.98
CA VAL A 284 -3.66 10.45 -2.51
C VAL A 284 -4.64 10.85 -3.61
N VAL A 285 -4.36 11.93 -4.32
CA VAL A 285 -5.28 12.49 -5.34
C VAL A 285 -5.47 11.54 -6.52
N THR A 286 -4.40 10.94 -7.02
CA THR A 286 -4.46 9.98 -8.12
C THR A 286 -5.09 8.66 -7.69
N ALA A 287 -4.85 8.21 -6.46
CA ALA A 287 -5.52 7.03 -5.90
C ALA A 287 -7.04 7.23 -5.80
N MET A 288 -7.50 8.42 -5.42
CA MET A 288 -8.93 8.77 -5.48
C MET A 288 -9.47 8.76 -6.91
N ALA A 289 -8.76 9.35 -7.85
CA ALA A 289 -9.14 9.37 -9.27
C ALA A 289 -9.26 7.96 -9.86
N ASP A 290 -8.35 7.06 -9.49
CA ASP A 290 -8.40 5.65 -9.88
C ASP A 290 -9.66 4.96 -9.34
N GLY A 291 -10.01 5.20 -8.07
CA GLY A 291 -11.23 4.68 -7.47
C GLY A 291 -12.49 5.12 -8.22
N VAL A 292 -12.56 6.39 -8.62
CA VAL A 292 -13.66 6.91 -9.45
C VAL A 292 -13.68 6.26 -10.83
N THR A 293 -12.53 6.12 -11.47
CA THR A 293 -12.41 5.52 -12.81
C THR A 293 -12.95 4.09 -12.82
N ALA A 294 -12.50 3.25 -11.89
CA ALA A 294 -12.99 1.87 -11.79
C ALA A 294 -14.48 1.81 -11.45
N ALA A 295 -14.95 2.62 -10.50
CA ALA A 295 -16.37 2.65 -10.13
C ALA A 295 -17.27 3.00 -11.33
N LYS A 296 -16.87 3.96 -12.15
CA LYS A 296 -17.62 4.32 -13.36
C LYS A 296 -17.55 3.27 -14.47
N ALA A 297 -16.44 2.56 -14.61
CA ALA A 297 -16.31 1.44 -15.53
C ALA A 297 -17.19 0.24 -15.08
N ILE A 298 -17.16 -0.08 -13.78
CA ILE A 298 -17.98 -1.14 -13.18
C ILE A 298 -19.47 -0.82 -13.33
N GLN A 299 -19.89 0.42 -13.05
CA GLN A 299 -21.27 0.85 -13.25
C GLN A 299 -21.72 0.53 -14.68
N ARG A 300 -20.97 0.97 -15.69
CA ARG A 300 -21.33 0.74 -17.10
C ARG A 300 -21.44 -0.76 -17.41
N ALA A 301 -20.54 -1.56 -16.90
CA ALA A 301 -20.54 -3.00 -17.12
C ALA A 301 -21.76 -3.68 -16.46
N LEU A 302 -22.12 -3.29 -15.24
CA LEU A 302 -23.29 -3.83 -14.53
C LEU A 302 -24.61 -3.38 -15.18
N ASP A 303 -24.72 -2.10 -15.60
CA ASP A 303 -25.91 -1.58 -16.27
C ASP A 303 -26.15 -2.24 -17.63
N LEU A 304 -25.08 -2.67 -18.31
CA LEU A 304 -25.15 -3.40 -19.60
C LEU A 304 -25.26 -4.92 -19.44
N GLY A 305 -25.13 -5.45 -18.23
CA GLY A 305 -25.20 -6.90 -17.97
C GLY A 305 -23.99 -7.68 -18.48
N VAL A 306 -22.82 -7.01 -18.57
CA VAL A 306 -21.57 -7.61 -19.08
C VAL A 306 -20.47 -7.62 -18.03
#